data_258683b00d3800c30ef13dfe7f270e85
#
_entry.id   258683b00d3800c30ef13dfe7f270e85
#
_cell.length_a   1.000
_cell.length_b   1.000
_cell.length_c   1.000
_cell.angle_alpha   90.00
_cell.angle_beta   90.00
_cell.angle_gamma   90.00
#
_symmetry.space_group_name_H-M   'P 1'
#
loop_
_entity.id
_entity.type
_entity.pdbx_description
1 polymer ?
#
loop_
_entity_poly.entity_id
_entity_poly.type
_entity_poly.pdbx_seq_one_letter_code
_entity_poly.pdbx_strand_id
1 'polypeptide(L)'
;MSKNLTKRSEDYSKWYNELVGKADLAENSGVRGCMVIKPYGYAIWEKMQAALDHMFKETGHENAYFPLFIPKSYFSKEASHVDGFAKECAVVTHYRLKNAEDGSGVIVDPDAKLEEELIVRPTSETIIWDTYRKWIQSYRDLPLLINQWANVVRWEMRTRLFLRTSEFLWQEGHTAHATKEEAIAEAEQMMEVYATFAQEFMAVPVIKGLKTESERFAGALETYCIEAMMQDGKALQAGTSHFLGQNFAKAFDVTYASKEGKQEHVWATSWGVSTRLMGALIMTHSDDNGLVLPPKLAPTQVVIVPIYKGIEQLDAIAEKVAPLVAALKSKGISVKFDQRDTHKPGFKFNEYELKGVPVRLAIGQRDLDNNTFEVARRDTLTKETVASDQVVGHIEQLLAVIQDNLYQRALEFRDTHITPVDTYEEFKTVLNEKGGFVSAHWDGTIETEAKIKDATKASIRCIPIDVKEEQGRCILTGKPSSKRVLFAKAY
;
A
#
# COMPACT_ATOMS: atom_id res chain seq x y z
N MET A 1 9.65 6.26 27.50
CA MET A 1 8.99 7.34 26.75
C MET A 1 7.53 7.35 27.12
N SER A 2 6.94 8.47 27.47
CA SER A 2 5.49 8.57 27.53
C SER A 2 4.97 8.42 26.12
N LYS A 3 3.90 7.67 25.90
CA LYS A 3 3.30 7.46 24.56
C LYS A 3 2.78 8.73 23.94
N ASN A 4 2.73 9.85 24.58
CA ASN A 4 2.16 11.16 24.25
C ASN A 4 1.84 11.36 22.74
N LEU A 5 1.05 10.45 22.18
CA LEU A 5 0.45 10.64 20.87
C LEU A 5 -0.72 11.61 21.03
N THR A 6 -0.83 12.53 20.10
CA THR A 6 -2.07 13.29 19.93
C THR A 6 -3.22 12.30 19.72
N LYS A 7 -4.39 12.52 20.29
CA LYS A 7 -5.53 11.61 20.07
C LYS A 7 -6.07 11.79 18.65
N ARG A 8 -6.53 10.70 18.05
CA ARG A 8 -7.16 10.71 16.72
C ARG A 8 -8.34 11.68 16.64
N SER A 9 -9.12 11.78 17.72
CA SER A 9 -10.27 12.68 17.81
C SER A 9 -9.90 14.17 17.92
N GLU A 10 -8.67 14.49 18.34
CA GLU A 10 -8.18 15.88 18.46
C GLU A 10 -7.58 16.36 17.14
N ASP A 11 -6.66 15.58 16.57
CA ASP A 11 -6.01 15.88 15.29
C ASP A 11 -5.48 14.58 14.66
N TYR A 12 -6.26 14.02 13.74
CA TYR A 12 -5.93 12.77 13.07
C TYR A 12 -4.65 12.85 12.22
N SER A 13 -4.41 14.02 11.60
CA SER A 13 -3.21 14.23 10.79
C SER A 13 -1.94 14.26 11.64
N LYS A 14 -2.00 14.96 12.77
CA LYS A 14 -0.89 15.05 13.71
C LYS A 14 -0.63 13.69 14.37
N TRP A 15 -1.69 13.00 14.80
CA TRP A 15 -1.60 11.63 15.32
C TRP A 15 -0.85 10.72 14.36
N TYR A 16 -1.22 10.71 13.07
CA TYR A 16 -0.59 9.87 12.07
C TYR A 16 0.91 10.15 11.93
N ASN A 17 1.30 11.41 11.79
CA ASN A 17 2.70 11.81 11.64
C ASN A 17 3.53 11.46 12.89
N GLU A 18 2.99 11.72 14.08
CA GLU A 18 3.63 11.36 15.35
C GLU A 18 3.80 9.84 15.47
N LEU A 19 2.78 9.08 15.10
CA LEU A 19 2.82 7.62 15.17
C LEU A 19 3.88 7.04 14.24
N VAL A 20 3.94 7.49 12.98
CA VAL A 20 4.95 7.05 12.01
C VAL A 20 6.37 7.27 12.56
N GLY A 21 6.65 8.44 13.12
CA GLY A 21 7.97 8.77 13.68
C GLY A 21 8.29 8.01 14.96
N LYS A 22 7.35 8.00 15.93
CA LYS A 22 7.57 7.40 17.27
C LYS A 22 7.62 5.87 17.26
N ALA A 23 6.91 5.23 16.30
CA ALA A 23 6.97 3.78 16.12
C ALA A 23 8.16 3.32 15.27
N ASP A 24 9.10 4.19 14.96
CA ASP A 24 10.30 3.91 14.16
C ASP A 24 10.00 3.40 12.74
N LEU A 25 8.95 3.91 12.09
CA LEU A 25 8.60 3.49 10.74
C LEU A 25 9.33 4.27 9.65
N ALA A 26 9.27 5.61 9.73
CA ALA A 26 9.90 6.48 8.75
C ALA A 26 10.13 7.90 9.33
N GLU A 27 10.99 8.66 8.66
CA GLU A 27 11.23 10.07 8.93
C GLU A 27 11.54 10.83 7.63
N ASN A 28 11.44 12.14 7.69
CA ASN A 28 11.84 12.99 6.56
C ASN A 28 13.35 12.94 6.36
N SER A 29 13.79 12.83 5.12
CA SER A 29 15.22 12.95 4.75
C SER A 29 15.64 14.40 4.59
N GLY A 30 16.92 14.63 4.28
CA GLY A 30 17.42 15.94 3.87
C GLY A 30 16.89 16.41 2.50
N VAL A 31 16.27 15.52 1.73
CA VAL A 31 15.63 15.84 0.43
C VAL A 31 14.15 16.01 0.66
N ARG A 32 13.64 17.21 0.34
CA ARG A 32 12.21 17.50 0.53
C ARG A 32 11.34 16.52 -0.21
N GLY A 33 10.38 15.93 0.51
CA GLY A 33 9.41 14.98 -0.04
C GLY A 33 9.92 13.54 -0.16
N CYS A 34 11.20 13.29 0.12
CA CYS A 34 11.74 11.94 0.19
C CYS A 34 11.85 11.50 1.65
N MET A 35 11.44 10.28 1.95
CA MET A 35 11.48 9.72 3.30
C MET A 35 12.63 8.72 3.46
N VAL A 36 13.13 8.63 4.69
CA VAL A 36 13.92 7.48 5.15
C VAL A 36 12.95 6.49 5.77
N ILE A 37 12.83 5.30 5.21
CA ILE A 37 12.10 4.21 5.85
C ILE A 37 13.05 3.51 6.81
N LYS A 38 12.73 3.56 8.10
CA LYS A 38 13.55 2.98 9.16
C LYS A 38 13.48 1.44 9.16
N PRO A 39 14.42 0.74 9.79
CA PRO A 39 14.46 -0.74 9.76
C PRO A 39 13.15 -1.42 10.15
N TYR A 40 12.42 -0.92 11.15
CA TYR A 40 11.16 -1.50 11.56
C TYR A 40 10.05 -1.29 10.51
N GLY A 41 9.97 -0.09 9.94
CA GLY A 41 9.04 0.19 8.84
C GLY A 41 9.39 -0.61 7.58
N TYR A 42 10.68 -0.74 7.27
CA TYR A 42 11.12 -1.50 6.11
C TYR A 42 10.82 -3.01 6.26
N ALA A 43 10.97 -3.55 7.47
CA ALA A 43 10.64 -4.95 7.75
C ALA A 43 9.15 -5.28 7.53
N ILE A 44 8.24 -4.31 7.77
CA ILE A 44 6.81 -4.48 7.41
C ILE A 44 6.65 -4.49 5.90
N TRP A 45 7.33 -3.57 5.20
CA TRP A 45 7.31 -3.52 3.73
C TRP A 45 7.87 -4.81 3.10
N GLU A 46 8.96 -5.36 3.62
CA GLU A 46 9.52 -6.65 3.16
C GLU A 46 8.50 -7.79 3.28
N LYS A 47 7.70 -7.82 4.34
CA LYS A 47 6.62 -8.81 4.49
C LYS A 47 5.50 -8.61 3.47
N MET A 48 5.11 -7.36 3.18
CA MET A 48 4.16 -7.04 2.12
C MET A 48 4.69 -7.47 0.77
N GLN A 49 5.95 -7.13 0.49
CA GLN A 49 6.64 -7.49 -0.75
C GLN A 49 6.72 -9.01 -0.92
N ALA A 50 7.15 -9.75 0.10
CA ALA A 50 7.27 -11.20 0.04
C ALA A 50 5.92 -11.89 -0.23
N ALA A 51 4.84 -11.43 0.41
CA ALA A 51 3.50 -11.98 0.21
C ALA A 51 2.98 -11.69 -1.21
N LEU A 52 3.09 -10.45 -1.67
CA LEU A 52 2.67 -10.07 -3.03
C LEU A 52 3.51 -10.76 -4.10
N ASP A 53 4.83 -10.82 -3.94
CA ASP A 53 5.74 -11.47 -4.89
C ASP A 53 5.42 -12.96 -5.05
N HIS A 54 5.07 -13.62 -3.94
CA HIS A 54 4.60 -15.00 -3.98
C HIS A 54 3.30 -15.14 -4.79
N MET A 55 2.30 -14.28 -4.53
CA MET A 55 1.04 -14.29 -5.26
C MET A 55 1.22 -14.01 -6.76
N PHE A 56 2.13 -13.11 -7.14
CA PHE A 56 2.45 -12.85 -8.55
C PHE A 56 3.08 -14.08 -9.23
N LYS A 57 3.98 -14.78 -8.55
CA LYS A 57 4.58 -16.00 -9.08
C LYS A 57 3.58 -17.15 -9.22
N GLU A 58 2.61 -17.25 -8.33
CA GLU A 58 1.50 -18.20 -8.45
C GLU A 58 0.63 -17.96 -9.69
N THR A 59 0.53 -16.71 -10.14
CA THR A 59 -0.16 -16.31 -11.37
C THR A 59 0.74 -16.34 -12.62
N GLY A 60 1.99 -16.82 -12.49
CA GLY A 60 2.93 -17.03 -13.60
C GLY A 60 3.79 -15.83 -13.95
N HIS A 61 3.77 -14.75 -13.14
CA HIS A 61 4.59 -13.57 -13.38
C HIS A 61 6.05 -13.77 -12.96
N GLU A 62 6.93 -13.13 -13.71
CA GLU A 62 8.37 -13.13 -13.44
C GLU A 62 8.86 -11.71 -13.12
N ASN A 63 9.86 -11.62 -12.25
CA ASN A 63 10.48 -10.34 -11.91
C ASN A 63 11.56 -9.98 -12.93
N ALA A 64 11.53 -8.73 -13.39
CA ALA A 64 12.61 -8.13 -14.17
C ALA A 64 13.02 -6.78 -13.54
N TYR A 65 14.12 -6.21 -14.02
CA TYR A 65 14.56 -4.87 -13.62
C TYR A 65 14.86 -4.03 -14.86
N PHE A 66 14.26 -2.84 -14.91
CA PHE A 66 14.47 -1.86 -15.96
C PHE A 66 15.22 -0.63 -15.41
N PRO A 67 15.98 0.10 -16.25
CA PRO A 67 16.79 1.23 -15.81
C PRO A 67 15.99 2.34 -15.13
N LEU A 68 16.64 2.98 -14.15
CA LEU A 68 16.11 4.15 -13.44
C LEU A 68 15.91 5.35 -14.38
N PHE A 69 16.84 5.54 -15.32
CA PHE A 69 16.87 6.67 -16.23
C PHE A 69 16.18 6.34 -17.54
N ILE A 70 15.32 7.24 -18.01
CA ILE A 70 14.59 7.14 -19.26
C ILE A 70 15.00 8.30 -20.16
N PRO A 71 15.42 8.07 -21.42
CA PRO A 71 15.69 9.14 -22.37
C PRO A 71 14.44 10.03 -22.56
N LYS A 72 14.63 11.36 -22.55
CA LYS A 72 13.52 12.31 -22.71
C LYS A 72 12.73 12.07 -24.01
N SER A 73 13.40 11.65 -25.07
CA SER A 73 12.78 11.33 -26.36
C SER A 73 11.71 10.23 -26.29
N TYR A 74 11.79 9.31 -25.30
CA TYR A 74 10.78 8.27 -25.14
C TYR A 74 9.42 8.81 -24.71
N PHE A 75 9.40 9.87 -23.89
CA PHE A 75 8.15 10.53 -23.51
C PHE A 75 7.48 11.26 -24.67
N SER A 76 8.25 11.67 -25.68
CA SER A 76 7.70 12.33 -26.87
C SER A 76 6.92 11.38 -27.79
N LYS A 77 7.09 10.04 -27.63
CA LYS A 77 6.37 9.03 -28.42
C LYS A 77 4.94 8.81 -27.94
N GLU A 78 4.64 9.09 -26.67
CA GLU A 78 3.32 8.92 -26.07
C GLU A 78 2.90 10.20 -25.33
N ALA A 79 2.29 11.13 -26.08
CA ALA A 79 1.93 12.47 -25.57
C ALA A 79 0.88 12.43 -24.44
N SER A 80 -0.08 11.49 -24.48
CA SER A 80 -1.09 11.34 -23.43
C SER A 80 -0.48 10.92 -22.10
N HIS A 81 0.60 10.15 -22.14
CA HIS A 81 1.36 9.75 -20.96
C HIS A 81 2.09 10.94 -20.30
N VAL A 82 2.60 11.86 -21.12
CA VAL A 82 3.23 13.10 -20.64
C VAL A 82 2.24 13.98 -19.88
N ASP A 83 1.03 14.11 -20.37
CA ASP A 83 0.00 14.93 -19.73
C ASP A 83 -0.43 14.39 -18.35
N GLY A 84 -0.32 13.08 -18.13
CA GLY A 84 -0.67 12.43 -16.87
C GLY A 84 0.45 12.40 -15.83
N PHE A 85 1.71 12.20 -16.24
CA PHE A 85 2.79 11.84 -15.32
C PHE A 85 4.08 12.64 -15.44
N ALA A 86 4.37 13.22 -16.61
CA ALA A 86 5.68 13.82 -16.87
C ALA A 86 5.77 15.32 -16.56
N LYS A 87 4.68 15.96 -16.11
CA LYS A 87 4.70 17.40 -15.77
C LYS A 87 5.55 17.70 -14.54
N GLU A 88 5.70 16.73 -13.62
CA GLU A 88 6.37 16.89 -12.34
C GLU A 88 7.36 15.74 -12.13
N CYS A 89 8.44 15.71 -12.91
CA CYS A 89 9.50 14.70 -12.84
C CYS A 89 10.86 15.33 -12.51
N ALA A 90 11.82 14.51 -12.10
CA ALA A 90 13.21 14.90 -11.94
C ALA A 90 13.97 14.68 -13.27
N VAL A 91 14.65 15.71 -13.73
CA VAL A 91 15.40 15.71 -14.99
C VAL A 91 16.89 15.77 -14.69
N VAL A 92 17.66 14.83 -15.23
CA VAL A 92 19.12 14.79 -15.14
C VAL A 92 19.71 15.40 -16.39
N THR A 93 20.48 16.46 -16.22
CA THR A 93 21.05 17.27 -17.31
C THR A 93 22.56 17.15 -17.45
N HIS A 94 23.25 16.73 -16.38
CA HIS A 94 24.71 16.63 -16.31
C HIS A 94 25.12 15.34 -15.58
N TYR A 95 26.35 14.88 -15.87
CA TYR A 95 26.87 13.60 -15.32
C TYR A 95 28.09 13.78 -14.41
N ARG A 96 28.56 15.04 -14.16
CA ARG A 96 29.78 15.28 -13.37
C ARG A 96 29.67 16.54 -12.52
N LEU A 97 30.32 16.49 -11.37
CA LEU A 97 30.59 17.65 -10.50
C LEU A 97 32.09 18.06 -10.61
N LYS A 98 32.38 19.30 -10.35
CA LYS A 98 33.77 19.83 -10.17
C LYS A 98 33.85 20.74 -8.97
N ASN A 99 35.05 20.96 -8.47
CA ASN A 99 35.28 21.96 -7.42
C ASN A 99 35.04 23.37 -7.97
N ALA A 100 34.37 24.19 -7.18
CA ALA A 100 34.25 25.64 -7.47
C ALA A 100 35.62 26.33 -7.38
N GLU A 101 35.88 27.25 -8.30
CA GLU A 101 37.14 27.97 -8.35
C GLU A 101 37.35 28.88 -7.12
N ASP A 102 36.30 29.36 -6.52
CA ASP A 102 36.26 30.17 -5.31
C ASP A 102 36.39 29.39 -4.00
N GLY A 103 36.49 28.06 -4.08
CA GLY A 103 36.54 27.18 -2.91
C GLY A 103 35.21 26.99 -2.15
N SER A 104 34.09 27.46 -2.68
CA SER A 104 32.77 27.36 -2.05
C SER A 104 32.18 25.92 -2.00
N GLY A 105 32.90 24.92 -2.54
CA GLY A 105 32.50 23.53 -2.56
C GLY A 105 32.43 22.94 -3.96
N VAL A 106 31.42 22.13 -4.25
CA VAL A 106 31.23 21.48 -5.55
C VAL A 106 30.09 22.14 -6.34
N ILE A 107 30.30 22.25 -7.64
CA ILE A 107 29.32 22.75 -8.60
C ILE A 107 29.09 21.73 -9.69
N VAL A 108 27.94 21.82 -10.39
CA VAL A 108 27.72 21.07 -11.61
C VAL A 108 28.72 21.51 -12.66
N ASP A 109 29.44 20.55 -13.27
CA ASP A 109 30.43 20.88 -14.33
C ASP A 109 29.67 21.23 -15.63
N PRO A 110 29.78 22.50 -16.12
CA PRO A 110 29.07 22.88 -17.34
C PRO A 110 29.48 22.09 -18.59
N ASP A 111 30.72 21.57 -18.61
CA ASP A 111 31.27 20.81 -19.73
C ASP A 111 30.78 19.32 -19.74
N ALA A 112 30.09 18.92 -18.67
CA ALA A 112 29.57 17.56 -18.52
C ALA A 112 28.05 17.48 -18.79
N LYS A 113 27.51 18.35 -19.62
CA LYS A 113 26.12 18.32 -20.05
C LYS A 113 25.86 17.08 -20.89
N LEU A 114 24.74 16.40 -20.60
CA LEU A 114 24.29 15.27 -21.41
C LEU A 114 23.85 15.74 -22.81
N GLU A 115 24.13 14.94 -23.83
CA GLU A 115 23.63 15.17 -25.20
C GLU A 115 22.10 15.12 -25.24
N GLU A 116 21.52 14.15 -24.52
CA GLU A 116 20.08 14.04 -24.28
C GLU A 116 19.81 14.00 -22.79
N GLU A 117 18.86 14.79 -22.32
CA GLU A 117 18.41 14.80 -20.93
C GLU A 117 17.72 13.47 -20.57
N LEU A 118 17.95 13.04 -19.34
CA LEU A 118 17.36 11.82 -18.80
C LEU A 118 16.30 12.16 -17.75
N ILE A 119 15.23 11.39 -17.74
CA ILE A 119 14.19 11.49 -16.74
C ILE A 119 14.40 10.39 -15.70
N VAL A 120 14.38 10.76 -14.43
CA VAL A 120 14.28 9.77 -13.35
C VAL A 120 12.86 9.22 -13.40
N ARG A 121 12.70 7.93 -13.62
CA ARG A 121 11.38 7.30 -13.92
C ARG A 121 10.28 7.71 -12.96
N PRO A 122 9.19 8.34 -13.44
CA PRO A 122 7.97 8.55 -12.67
C PRO A 122 7.06 7.32 -12.74
N THR A 123 7.26 6.50 -13.75
CA THR A 123 6.66 5.20 -14.08
C THR A 123 7.47 4.62 -15.24
N SER A 124 7.37 3.34 -15.55
CA SER A 124 8.32 2.66 -16.44
C SER A 124 7.76 2.23 -17.79
N GLU A 125 6.50 2.56 -18.13
CA GLU A 125 5.88 2.10 -19.38
C GLU A 125 6.75 2.37 -20.60
N THR A 126 7.27 3.57 -20.76
CA THR A 126 7.99 3.96 -21.98
C THR A 126 9.26 3.16 -22.21
N ILE A 127 10.06 2.93 -21.16
CA ILE A 127 11.29 2.13 -21.28
C ILE A 127 11.00 0.63 -21.38
N ILE A 128 9.94 0.16 -20.73
CA ILE A 128 9.51 -1.24 -20.82
C ILE A 128 9.00 -1.55 -22.22
N TRP A 129 8.15 -0.70 -22.80
CA TRP A 129 7.59 -0.93 -24.13
C TRP A 129 8.64 -0.83 -25.24
N ASP A 130 9.67 0.04 -25.12
CA ASP A 130 10.82 0.03 -26.03
C ASP A 130 11.64 -1.28 -25.93
N THR A 131 11.69 -1.87 -24.73
CA THR A 131 12.33 -3.17 -24.52
C THR A 131 11.48 -4.31 -25.09
N TYR A 132 10.17 -4.30 -24.89
CA TYR A 132 9.23 -5.33 -25.37
C TYR A 132 9.21 -5.45 -26.87
N ARG A 133 9.45 -4.36 -27.60
CA ARG A 133 9.62 -4.38 -29.06
C ARG A 133 10.72 -5.36 -29.49
N LYS A 134 11.73 -5.60 -28.65
CA LYS A 134 12.83 -6.54 -28.93
C LYS A 134 12.53 -7.94 -28.44
N TRP A 135 11.78 -8.07 -27.35
CA TRP A 135 11.50 -9.36 -26.71
C TRP A 135 10.35 -10.11 -27.38
N ILE A 136 9.36 -9.39 -27.90
CA ILE A 136 8.17 -9.95 -28.53
C ILE A 136 8.35 -9.95 -30.04
N GLN A 137 8.38 -11.13 -30.66
CA GLN A 137 8.54 -11.31 -32.12
C GLN A 137 7.44 -12.21 -32.70
N SER A 138 6.96 -13.18 -31.92
CA SER A 138 5.97 -14.15 -32.35
C SER A 138 4.94 -14.46 -31.26
N TYR A 139 3.84 -15.10 -31.64
CA TYR A 139 2.81 -15.56 -30.70
C TYR A 139 3.34 -16.48 -29.60
N ARG A 140 4.53 -17.07 -29.76
CA ARG A 140 5.17 -17.93 -28.76
C ARG A 140 5.76 -17.16 -27.59
N ASP A 141 5.97 -15.85 -27.77
CA ASP A 141 6.53 -14.97 -26.74
C ASP A 141 5.40 -14.40 -25.84
N LEU A 142 4.14 -14.77 -26.12
CA LEU A 142 2.95 -14.29 -25.42
C LEU A 142 2.23 -15.42 -24.68
N PRO A 143 1.60 -15.13 -23.51
CA PRO A 143 1.65 -13.84 -22.84
C PRO A 143 3.01 -13.55 -22.21
N LEU A 144 3.45 -12.29 -22.21
CA LEU A 144 4.62 -11.83 -21.48
C LEU A 144 4.15 -11.20 -20.17
N LEU A 145 4.51 -11.81 -19.04
CA LEU A 145 3.99 -11.48 -17.70
C LEU A 145 5.14 -11.01 -16.80
N ILE A 146 5.38 -9.71 -16.75
CA ILE A 146 6.54 -9.15 -16.05
C ILE A 146 6.09 -8.23 -14.91
N ASN A 147 6.78 -8.38 -13.78
CA ASN A 147 6.70 -7.51 -12.61
C ASN A 147 8.06 -6.86 -12.34
N GLN A 148 8.08 -5.67 -11.79
CA GLN A 148 9.27 -4.98 -11.30
C GLN A 148 9.04 -4.42 -9.91
N TRP A 149 9.95 -4.73 -8.97
CA TRP A 149 10.08 -4.03 -7.69
C TRP A 149 11.08 -2.90 -7.85
N ALA A 150 10.67 -1.67 -7.57
CA ALA A 150 11.47 -0.50 -7.88
C ALA A 150 11.09 0.71 -7.02
N ASN A 151 11.86 1.80 -7.17
CA ASN A 151 11.46 3.14 -6.76
C ASN A 151 11.04 3.96 -7.98
N VAL A 152 10.24 4.99 -7.75
CA VAL A 152 9.90 6.02 -8.73
C VAL A 152 9.94 7.39 -8.09
N VAL A 153 10.11 8.43 -8.92
CA VAL A 153 10.14 9.82 -8.48
C VAL A 153 9.04 10.61 -9.20
N ARG A 154 8.09 11.12 -8.42
CA ARG A 154 7.04 12.05 -8.86
C ARG A 154 7.12 13.30 -8.02
N TRP A 155 7.53 14.42 -8.58
CA TRP A 155 7.80 15.63 -7.82
C TRP A 155 6.54 16.15 -7.12
N GLU A 156 6.45 15.93 -5.83
CA GLU A 156 5.26 16.19 -5.03
C GLU A 156 5.46 17.40 -4.11
N MET A 157 4.54 18.34 -4.16
CA MET A 157 4.63 19.58 -3.37
C MET A 157 4.04 19.44 -1.96
N ARG A 158 3.06 18.56 -1.77
CA ARG A 158 2.37 18.33 -0.48
C ARG A 158 2.59 16.91 -0.01
N THR A 159 3.69 16.71 0.70
CA THR A 159 4.14 15.37 1.09
C THR A 159 3.58 14.93 2.43
N ARG A 160 3.39 13.62 2.57
CA ARG A 160 3.01 12.93 3.79
C ARG A 160 3.61 11.53 3.78
N LEU A 161 4.35 11.16 4.81
CA LEU A 161 5.08 9.89 4.89
C LEU A 161 4.17 8.70 4.51
N PHE A 162 4.66 7.81 3.67
CA PHE A 162 3.99 6.67 3.04
C PHE A 162 2.83 6.99 2.09
N LEU A 163 2.02 7.99 2.38
CA LEU A 163 0.79 8.28 1.63
C LEU A 163 1.04 9.06 0.34
N ARG A 164 1.95 10.03 0.41
CA ARG A 164 2.25 10.95 -0.67
C ARG A 164 3.66 11.52 -0.52
N THR A 165 4.61 10.92 -1.22
CA THR A 165 6.02 11.30 -1.19
C THR A 165 6.55 11.50 -2.61
N SER A 166 7.63 12.29 -2.75
CA SER A 166 8.24 12.53 -4.06
C SER A 166 8.95 11.29 -4.57
N GLU A 167 9.59 10.54 -3.70
CA GLU A 167 10.13 9.21 -3.99
C GLU A 167 9.40 8.18 -3.14
N PHE A 168 9.09 7.03 -3.74
CA PHE A 168 8.48 5.91 -3.03
C PHE A 168 8.86 4.57 -3.66
N LEU A 169 8.80 3.52 -2.85
CA LEU A 169 8.93 2.15 -3.32
C LEU A 169 7.56 1.64 -3.78
N TRP A 170 7.59 0.86 -4.83
CA TRP A 170 6.40 0.25 -5.37
C TRP A 170 6.71 -1.06 -6.10
N GLN A 171 5.67 -1.67 -6.56
CA GLN A 171 5.67 -2.72 -7.54
C GLN A 171 4.87 -2.22 -8.74
N GLU A 172 5.35 -2.52 -9.93
CA GLU A 172 4.64 -2.28 -11.19
C GLU A 172 4.71 -3.54 -12.06
N GLY A 173 3.54 -4.01 -12.48
CA GLY A 173 3.42 -5.08 -13.45
C GLY A 173 3.11 -4.53 -14.82
N HIS A 174 3.68 -5.14 -15.84
CA HIS A 174 3.47 -4.78 -17.24
C HIS A 174 3.38 -6.06 -18.06
N THR A 175 2.24 -6.31 -18.68
CA THR A 175 1.99 -7.54 -19.41
C THR A 175 1.59 -7.29 -20.86
N ALA A 176 1.90 -8.23 -21.74
CA ALA A 176 1.52 -8.19 -23.14
C ALA A 176 0.81 -9.50 -23.54
N HIS A 177 -0.27 -9.38 -24.27
CA HIS A 177 -1.16 -10.46 -24.63
C HIS A 177 -1.48 -10.46 -26.11
N ALA A 178 -1.85 -11.64 -26.65
CA ALA A 178 -2.24 -11.79 -28.05
C ALA A 178 -3.65 -11.23 -28.31
N THR A 179 -4.57 -11.34 -27.36
CA THR A 179 -5.95 -10.91 -27.52
C THR A 179 -6.39 -9.88 -26.49
N LYS A 180 -7.45 -9.15 -26.82
CA LYS A 180 -8.09 -8.19 -25.92
C LYS A 180 -8.64 -8.88 -24.67
N GLU A 181 -9.26 -10.02 -24.87
CA GLU A 181 -9.92 -10.80 -23.83
C GLU A 181 -8.90 -11.31 -22.80
N GLU A 182 -7.73 -11.78 -23.24
CA GLU A 182 -6.63 -12.17 -22.34
C GLU A 182 -6.12 -11.00 -21.51
N ALA A 183 -5.96 -9.82 -22.12
CA ALA A 183 -5.50 -8.63 -21.40
C ALA A 183 -6.53 -8.10 -20.38
N ILE A 184 -7.83 -8.16 -20.69
CA ILE A 184 -8.89 -7.81 -19.75
C ILE A 184 -8.90 -8.79 -18.56
N ALA A 185 -8.86 -10.09 -18.85
CA ALA A 185 -8.82 -11.12 -17.81
C ALA A 185 -7.61 -10.96 -16.88
N GLU A 186 -6.44 -10.59 -17.45
CA GLU A 186 -5.25 -10.29 -16.67
C GLU A 186 -5.45 -9.06 -15.76
N ALA A 187 -6.00 -7.96 -16.28
CA ALA A 187 -6.26 -6.77 -15.48
C ALA A 187 -7.23 -7.05 -14.32
N GLU A 188 -8.25 -7.85 -14.55
CA GLU A 188 -9.20 -8.30 -13.51
C GLU A 188 -8.53 -9.22 -12.50
N GLN A 189 -7.72 -10.20 -12.95
CA GLN A 189 -6.97 -11.11 -12.09
C GLN A 189 -6.06 -10.34 -11.12
N MET A 190 -5.35 -9.32 -11.59
CA MET A 190 -4.45 -8.56 -10.75
C MET A 190 -5.18 -7.65 -9.75
N MET A 191 -6.36 -7.15 -10.09
CA MET A 191 -7.23 -6.50 -9.10
C MET A 191 -7.64 -7.49 -8.00
N GLU A 192 -8.00 -8.74 -8.34
CA GLU A 192 -8.35 -9.78 -7.35
C GLU A 192 -7.14 -10.15 -6.47
N VAL A 193 -5.94 -10.25 -7.03
CA VAL A 193 -4.71 -10.45 -6.25
C VAL A 193 -4.53 -9.35 -5.22
N TYR A 194 -4.68 -8.08 -5.61
CA TYR A 194 -4.57 -6.97 -4.67
C TYR A 194 -5.67 -6.96 -3.62
N ALA A 195 -6.90 -7.27 -4.00
CA ALA A 195 -8.01 -7.37 -3.05
C ALA A 195 -7.79 -8.49 -2.04
N THR A 196 -7.35 -9.65 -2.48
CA THR A 196 -7.01 -10.80 -1.63
C THR A 196 -5.86 -10.46 -0.68
N PHE A 197 -4.79 -9.82 -1.18
CA PHE A 197 -3.69 -9.36 -0.33
C PHE A 197 -4.15 -8.37 0.74
N ALA A 198 -4.96 -7.38 0.37
CA ALA A 198 -5.49 -6.41 1.33
C ALA A 198 -6.32 -7.07 2.42
N GLN A 199 -7.19 -8.01 2.06
CA GLN A 199 -8.08 -8.71 2.99
C GLN A 199 -7.34 -9.70 3.87
N GLU A 200 -6.54 -10.58 3.29
CA GLU A 200 -5.95 -11.71 4.01
C GLU A 200 -4.68 -11.35 4.78
N PHE A 201 -3.86 -10.45 4.25
CA PHE A 201 -2.59 -10.07 4.86
C PHE A 201 -2.69 -8.76 5.64
N MET A 202 -3.26 -7.73 5.05
CA MET A 202 -3.42 -6.43 5.70
C MET A 202 -4.64 -6.39 6.65
N ALA A 203 -5.56 -7.36 6.58
CA ALA A 203 -6.86 -7.33 7.25
C ALA A 203 -7.66 -6.05 6.92
N VAL A 204 -7.52 -5.54 5.70
CA VAL A 204 -8.20 -4.33 5.20
C VAL A 204 -9.26 -4.72 4.19
N PRO A 205 -10.54 -4.55 4.51
CA PRO A 205 -11.63 -4.80 3.57
C PRO A 205 -11.63 -3.69 2.51
N VAL A 206 -11.68 -4.09 1.24
CA VAL A 206 -11.69 -3.18 0.10
C VAL A 206 -12.95 -3.34 -0.74
N ILE A 207 -13.28 -2.28 -1.48
CA ILE A 207 -14.32 -2.29 -2.50
C ILE A 207 -13.63 -2.32 -3.86
N LYS A 208 -13.98 -3.30 -4.67
CA LYS A 208 -13.52 -3.46 -6.05
C LYS A 208 -14.40 -2.66 -6.99
N GLY A 209 -13.82 -1.94 -7.92
CA GLY A 209 -14.59 -1.12 -8.85
C GLY A 209 -13.79 -0.63 -10.06
N LEU A 210 -14.51 0.03 -10.96
CA LEU A 210 -13.97 0.70 -12.12
C LEU A 210 -13.87 2.21 -11.85
N LYS A 211 -12.81 2.83 -12.34
CA LYS A 211 -12.70 4.29 -12.36
C LYS A 211 -13.56 4.89 -13.46
N THR A 212 -14.09 6.08 -13.19
CA THR A 212 -14.71 6.90 -14.23
C THR A 212 -13.68 7.33 -15.27
N GLU A 213 -14.13 7.78 -16.43
CA GLU A 213 -13.25 8.21 -17.51
C GLU A 213 -12.28 9.32 -17.08
N SER A 214 -12.74 10.26 -16.26
CA SER A 214 -11.93 11.37 -15.74
C SER A 214 -10.89 10.97 -14.69
N GLU A 215 -11.07 9.82 -14.02
CA GLU A 215 -10.19 9.32 -12.96
C GLU A 215 -9.35 8.10 -13.41
N ARG A 216 -9.41 7.72 -14.68
CA ARG A 216 -8.60 6.65 -15.27
C ARG A 216 -7.12 7.03 -15.29
N PHE A 217 -6.29 6.02 -15.32
CA PHE A 217 -4.87 6.16 -15.62
C PHE A 217 -4.69 6.68 -17.06
N ALA A 218 -3.78 7.63 -17.25
CA ALA A 218 -3.50 8.20 -18.57
C ALA A 218 -3.01 7.11 -19.55
N GLY A 219 -3.70 6.96 -20.68
CA GLY A 219 -3.45 5.91 -21.66
C GLY A 219 -4.22 4.60 -21.43
N ALA A 220 -4.98 4.45 -20.34
CA ALA A 220 -5.81 3.27 -20.10
C ALA A 220 -7.21 3.41 -20.73
N LEU A 221 -7.72 2.31 -21.27
CA LEU A 221 -9.11 2.19 -21.72
C LEU A 221 -10.03 1.89 -20.53
N GLU A 222 -9.55 1.08 -19.56
CA GLU A 222 -10.24 0.79 -18.31
C GLU A 222 -9.24 0.77 -17.15
N THR A 223 -9.68 1.22 -15.99
CA THR A 223 -8.91 1.18 -14.76
C THR A 223 -9.74 0.53 -13.67
N TYR A 224 -9.31 -0.64 -13.25
CA TYR A 224 -9.81 -1.34 -12.06
C TYR A 224 -9.10 -0.79 -10.82
N CYS A 225 -9.81 -0.73 -9.70
CA CYS A 225 -9.23 -0.26 -8.45
C CYS A 225 -9.78 -1.01 -7.24
N ILE A 226 -9.03 -0.96 -6.16
CA ILE A 226 -9.48 -1.33 -4.82
C ILE A 226 -9.46 -0.09 -3.93
N GLU A 227 -10.60 0.20 -3.29
CA GLU A 227 -10.79 1.35 -2.41
C GLU A 227 -11.00 0.92 -0.96
N ALA A 228 -10.26 1.51 -0.05
CA ALA A 228 -10.34 1.26 1.38
C ALA A 228 -10.93 2.47 2.12
N MET A 229 -11.53 2.23 3.29
CA MET A 229 -12.06 3.27 4.17
C MET A 229 -11.14 3.46 5.38
N MET A 230 -10.65 4.68 5.58
CA MET A 230 -9.80 5.03 6.72
C MET A 230 -10.64 5.49 7.91
N GLN A 231 -10.08 5.41 9.11
CA GLN A 231 -10.81 5.71 10.37
C GLN A 231 -11.32 7.15 10.48
N ASP A 232 -10.78 8.08 9.69
CA ASP A 232 -11.28 9.46 9.61
C ASP A 232 -12.39 9.66 8.57
N GLY A 233 -12.94 8.58 8.03
CA GLY A 233 -14.01 8.62 7.04
C GLY A 233 -13.58 9.06 5.64
N LYS A 234 -12.28 9.03 5.32
CA LYS A 234 -11.78 9.27 3.97
C LYS A 234 -11.44 7.97 3.27
N ALA A 235 -11.66 7.98 1.95
CA ALA A 235 -11.26 6.86 1.10
C ALA A 235 -9.76 6.90 0.78
N LEU A 236 -9.20 5.72 0.56
CA LEU A 236 -7.83 5.56 0.07
C LEU A 236 -7.81 4.52 -1.05
N GLN A 237 -7.30 4.92 -2.22
CA GLN A 237 -7.02 4.00 -3.30
C GLN A 237 -5.83 3.13 -2.92
N ALA A 238 -6.07 1.85 -2.72
CA ALA A 238 -5.07 0.90 -2.22
C ALA A 238 -4.33 0.17 -3.34
N GLY A 239 -4.89 0.13 -4.56
CA GLY A 239 -4.24 -0.47 -5.73
C GLY A 239 -5.03 -0.23 -6.99
N THR A 240 -4.36 -0.32 -8.15
CA THR A 240 -4.98 -0.19 -9.47
C THR A 240 -4.43 -1.22 -10.44
N SER A 241 -5.29 -1.63 -11.36
CA SER A 241 -4.95 -2.48 -12.48
C SER A 241 -5.60 -1.91 -13.75
N HIS A 242 -4.83 -1.80 -14.82
CA HIS A 242 -5.21 -1.04 -16.01
C HIS A 242 -5.22 -1.94 -17.23
N PHE A 243 -6.31 -1.90 -17.97
CA PHE A 243 -6.35 -2.38 -19.35
C PHE A 243 -5.95 -1.21 -20.27
N LEU A 244 -4.77 -1.30 -20.88
CA LEU A 244 -4.16 -0.24 -21.67
C LEU A 244 -4.53 -0.33 -23.17
N GLY A 245 -5.25 -1.38 -23.58
CA GLY A 245 -5.53 -1.62 -24.97
C GLY A 245 -4.26 -1.85 -25.78
N GLN A 246 -4.13 -1.16 -26.92
CA GLN A 246 -2.97 -1.22 -27.80
C GLN A 246 -2.20 0.11 -27.89
N ASN A 247 -2.49 1.08 -27.01
CA ASN A 247 -1.94 2.44 -27.13
C ASN A 247 -0.41 2.43 -27.06
N PHE A 248 0.17 1.81 -26.03
CA PHE A 248 1.62 1.68 -25.88
C PHE A 248 2.24 0.78 -26.96
N ALA A 249 1.57 -0.33 -27.31
CA ALA A 249 2.04 -1.21 -28.37
C ALA A 249 2.18 -0.49 -29.70
N LYS A 250 1.24 0.37 -30.07
CA LYS A 250 1.28 1.19 -31.28
C LYS A 250 2.34 2.30 -31.20
N ALA A 251 2.44 2.98 -30.04
CA ALA A 251 3.40 4.08 -29.87
C ALA A 251 4.86 3.59 -29.95
N PHE A 252 5.15 2.37 -29.51
CA PHE A 252 6.48 1.76 -29.50
C PHE A 252 6.68 0.67 -30.57
N ASP A 253 5.69 0.48 -31.46
CA ASP A 253 5.71 -0.51 -32.52
C ASP A 253 5.99 -1.94 -32.03
N VAL A 254 5.27 -2.36 -31.00
CA VAL A 254 5.37 -3.70 -30.42
C VAL A 254 4.38 -4.61 -31.13
N THR A 255 4.88 -5.41 -32.06
CA THR A 255 4.10 -6.34 -32.88
C THR A 255 4.63 -7.75 -32.75
N TYR A 256 3.80 -8.72 -33.06
CA TYR A 256 4.15 -10.14 -33.10
C TYR A 256 3.60 -10.81 -34.36
N ALA A 257 4.30 -11.83 -34.85
CA ALA A 257 3.77 -12.68 -35.91
C ALA A 257 2.74 -13.65 -35.32
N SER A 258 1.48 -13.54 -35.76
CA SER A 258 0.40 -14.45 -35.34
C SER A 258 0.61 -15.86 -35.90
N LYS A 259 -0.21 -16.84 -35.47
CA LYS A 259 -0.17 -18.21 -36.00
C LYS A 259 -0.43 -18.26 -37.49
N GLU A 260 -1.19 -17.31 -38.02
CA GLU A 260 -1.52 -17.17 -39.44
C GLU A 260 -0.46 -16.35 -40.22
N GLY A 261 0.64 -15.95 -39.56
CA GLY A 261 1.74 -15.19 -40.17
C GLY A 261 1.45 -13.70 -40.37
N LYS A 262 0.40 -13.14 -39.75
CA LYS A 262 0.10 -11.71 -39.77
C LYS A 262 0.84 -10.97 -38.69
N GLN A 263 1.26 -9.74 -38.97
CA GLN A 263 1.81 -8.86 -37.93
C GLN A 263 0.64 -8.15 -37.21
N GLU A 264 0.60 -8.31 -35.90
CA GLU A 264 -0.45 -7.75 -35.05
C GLU A 264 0.17 -7.05 -33.85
N HIS A 265 -0.44 -5.94 -33.40
CA HIS A 265 -0.02 -5.29 -32.15
C HIS A 265 -0.54 -6.07 -30.95
N VAL A 266 0.29 -6.17 -29.91
CA VAL A 266 -0.11 -6.81 -28.65
C VAL A 266 -1.12 -5.95 -27.88
N TRP A 267 -1.85 -6.60 -26.97
CA TRP A 267 -2.72 -5.97 -26.00
C TRP A 267 -2.00 -5.87 -24.65
N ALA A 268 -2.17 -4.77 -23.95
CA ALA A 268 -1.35 -4.38 -22.83
C ALA A 268 -2.13 -4.23 -21.53
N THR A 269 -1.50 -4.60 -20.41
CA THR A 269 -1.93 -4.20 -19.06
C THR A 269 -0.79 -3.57 -18.29
N SER A 270 -1.14 -2.76 -17.28
CA SER A 270 -0.22 -2.39 -16.20
C SER A 270 -0.97 -2.38 -14.87
N TRP A 271 -0.28 -2.68 -13.78
CA TRP A 271 -0.88 -2.73 -12.46
C TRP A 271 0.17 -2.44 -11.38
N GLY A 272 -0.26 -1.81 -10.28
CA GLY A 272 0.70 -1.37 -9.27
C GLY A 272 0.12 -1.09 -7.90
N VAL A 273 0.97 -1.33 -6.89
CA VAL A 273 0.79 -0.90 -5.50
C VAL A 273 2.12 -0.34 -4.97
N SER A 274 2.03 0.53 -3.97
CA SER A 274 3.19 1.22 -3.43
C SER A 274 3.24 1.15 -1.90
N THR A 275 4.27 1.75 -1.32
CA THR A 275 4.37 1.98 0.13
C THR A 275 3.20 2.78 0.72
N ARG A 276 2.26 3.29 -0.12
CA ARG A 276 0.96 3.79 0.34
C ARG A 276 0.18 2.75 1.14
N LEU A 277 0.37 1.45 0.86
CA LEU A 277 -0.23 0.37 1.64
C LEU A 277 0.20 0.39 3.12
N MET A 278 1.39 0.87 3.43
CA MET A 278 1.83 1.12 4.82
C MET A 278 0.94 2.16 5.51
N GLY A 279 0.63 3.25 4.81
CA GLY A 279 -0.30 4.27 5.30
C GLY A 279 -1.71 3.71 5.51
N ALA A 280 -2.20 2.92 4.56
CA ALA A 280 -3.51 2.26 4.70
C ALA A 280 -3.56 1.34 5.92
N LEU A 281 -2.53 0.52 6.13
CA LEU A 281 -2.41 -0.38 7.28
C LEU A 281 -2.48 0.39 8.61
N ILE A 282 -1.70 1.46 8.73
CA ILE A 282 -1.65 2.34 9.92
C ILE A 282 -3.02 2.95 10.17
N MET A 283 -3.63 3.55 9.16
CA MET A 283 -4.89 4.30 9.29
C MET A 283 -6.12 3.41 9.45
N THR A 284 -6.03 2.12 9.12
CA THR A 284 -7.13 1.18 9.33
C THR A 284 -7.14 0.60 10.75
N HIS A 285 -5.98 0.26 11.31
CA HIS A 285 -5.93 -0.55 12.52
C HIS A 285 -5.41 0.15 13.76
N SER A 286 -4.51 1.13 13.60
CA SER A 286 -3.80 1.75 14.72
C SER A 286 -4.70 2.63 15.59
N ASP A 287 -4.30 2.81 16.85
CA ASP A 287 -5.09 3.52 17.86
C ASP A 287 -4.27 4.62 18.56
N ASP A 288 -4.82 5.20 19.62
CA ASP A 288 -4.17 6.26 20.39
C ASP A 288 -3.00 5.76 21.26
N ASN A 289 -2.80 4.45 21.33
CA ASN A 289 -1.67 3.81 22.05
C ASN A 289 -0.51 3.45 21.11
N GLY A 290 -0.72 3.43 19.80
CA GLY A 290 0.32 3.09 18.84
C GLY A 290 -0.18 2.29 17.64
N LEU A 291 0.76 1.60 16.98
CA LEU A 291 0.44 0.68 15.90
C LEU A 291 -0.39 -0.50 16.41
N VAL A 292 -1.24 -1.02 15.53
CA VAL A 292 -1.88 -2.33 15.66
C VAL A 292 -1.63 -3.07 14.35
N LEU A 293 -0.76 -4.07 14.40
CA LEU A 293 -0.35 -4.80 13.21
C LEU A 293 -1.08 -6.14 13.08
N PRO A 294 -1.62 -6.45 11.89
CA PRO A 294 -2.05 -7.81 11.59
C PRO A 294 -0.88 -8.78 11.76
N PRO A 295 -1.05 -9.91 12.43
CA PRO A 295 0.01 -10.89 12.65
C PRO A 295 0.77 -11.32 11.40
N LYS A 296 0.10 -11.45 10.25
CA LYS A 296 0.72 -11.83 8.97
C LYS A 296 1.76 -10.81 8.48
N LEU A 297 1.64 -9.53 8.88
CA LEU A 297 2.56 -8.45 8.47
C LEU A 297 3.45 -7.94 9.60
N ALA A 298 3.27 -8.41 10.83
CA ALA A 298 4.09 -8.00 11.96
C ALA A 298 5.51 -8.57 11.84
N PRO A 299 6.57 -7.73 11.89
CA PRO A 299 7.96 -8.21 11.87
C PRO A 299 8.29 -9.09 13.08
N THR A 300 7.72 -8.74 14.24
CA THR A 300 7.74 -9.53 15.47
C THR A 300 6.30 -9.81 15.86
N GLN A 301 5.90 -11.08 15.80
CA GLN A 301 4.54 -11.50 16.15
C GLN A 301 4.36 -11.67 17.66
N VAL A 302 5.42 -12.11 18.32
CA VAL A 302 5.45 -12.36 19.77
C VAL A 302 6.68 -11.73 20.39
N VAL A 303 6.51 -10.97 21.44
CA VAL A 303 7.61 -10.50 22.27
C VAL A 303 7.50 -11.09 23.67
N ILE A 304 8.61 -11.55 24.22
CA ILE A 304 8.70 -12.05 25.58
C ILE A 304 9.52 -11.07 26.40
N VAL A 305 8.93 -10.54 27.46
CA VAL A 305 9.56 -9.56 28.36
C VAL A 305 9.74 -10.16 29.73
N PRO A 306 10.99 -10.36 30.20
CA PRO A 306 11.28 -10.86 31.55
C PRO A 306 11.08 -9.74 32.58
N ILE A 307 10.57 -10.13 33.76
CA ILE A 307 10.42 -9.27 34.93
C ILE A 307 11.33 -9.85 36.04
N TYR A 308 12.47 -9.20 36.28
CA TYR A 308 13.51 -9.73 37.19
C TYR A 308 14.15 -8.63 38.02
N LYS A 309 14.78 -9.04 39.14
CA LYS A 309 15.51 -8.16 40.08
C LYS A 309 17.02 -8.31 39.96
N GLY A 310 17.53 -9.42 39.45
CA GLY A 310 18.96 -9.71 39.35
C GLY A 310 19.26 -10.71 38.23
N ILE A 311 20.55 -10.89 37.93
CA ILE A 311 21.02 -11.72 36.81
C ILE A 311 20.61 -13.19 36.99
N GLU A 312 20.72 -13.77 38.18
CA GLU A 312 20.34 -15.15 38.44
C GLU A 312 18.87 -15.44 38.10
N GLN A 313 18.00 -14.48 38.38
CA GLN A 313 16.59 -14.60 38.04
C GLN A 313 16.36 -14.47 36.52
N LEU A 314 17.11 -13.60 35.87
CA LEU A 314 17.08 -13.51 34.39
C LEU A 314 17.55 -14.80 33.72
N ASP A 315 18.61 -15.42 34.26
CA ASP A 315 19.13 -16.69 33.75
C ASP A 315 18.10 -17.83 33.89
N ALA A 316 17.43 -17.91 35.02
CA ALA A 316 16.34 -18.88 35.25
C ALA A 316 15.15 -18.65 34.29
N ILE A 317 14.78 -17.39 34.03
CA ILE A 317 13.76 -17.05 33.07
C ILE A 317 14.23 -17.43 31.65
N ALA A 318 15.47 -17.13 31.28
CA ALA A 318 16.03 -17.43 29.97
C ALA A 318 16.04 -18.95 29.69
N GLU A 319 16.41 -19.75 30.66
CA GLU A 319 16.36 -21.22 30.57
C GLU A 319 14.92 -21.72 30.32
N LYS A 320 13.93 -21.16 31.02
CA LYS A 320 12.51 -21.47 30.86
C LYS A 320 11.95 -21.04 29.51
N VAL A 321 12.40 -19.89 28.99
CA VAL A 321 11.91 -19.28 27.74
C VAL A 321 12.54 -19.90 26.49
N ALA A 322 13.78 -20.42 26.58
CA ALA A 322 14.48 -20.94 25.41
C ALA A 322 13.72 -22.03 24.64
N PRO A 323 13.12 -23.06 25.26
CA PRO A 323 12.31 -24.06 24.60
C PRO A 323 11.07 -23.46 23.93
N LEU A 324 10.42 -22.48 24.57
CA LEU A 324 9.27 -21.79 24.03
C LEU A 324 9.63 -21.03 22.75
N VAL A 325 10.74 -20.28 22.78
CA VAL A 325 11.24 -19.55 21.59
C VAL A 325 11.52 -20.51 20.43
N ALA A 326 12.18 -21.65 20.73
CA ALA A 326 12.45 -22.67 19.71
C ALA A 326 11.18 -23.27 19.12
N ALA A 327 10.20 -23.60 19.96
CA ALA A 327 8.91 -24.14 19.55
C ALA A 327 8.09 -23.16 18.69
N LEU A 328 8.04 -21.88 19.06
CA LEU A 328 7.36 -20.86 18.26
C LEU A 328 8.04 -20.65 16.90
N LYS A 329 9.38 -20.58 16.89
CA LYS A 329 10.15 -20.45 15.63
C LYS A 329 9.96 -21.64 14.70
N SER A 330 9.88 -22.88 15.23
CA SER A 330 9.64 -24.08 14.42
C SER A 330 8.27 -24.06 13.72
N LYS A 331 7.32 -23.28 14.24
CA LYS A 331 6.00 -23.05 13.63
C LYS A 331 5.98 -21.81 12.69
N GLY A 332 7.14 -21.22 12.41
CA GLY A 332 7.23 -20.03 11.56
C GLY A 332 6.79 -18.72 12.26
N ILE A 333 6.60 -18.75 13.59
CA ILE A 333 6.20 -17.56 14.36
C ILE A 333 7.45 -16.75 14.72
N SER A 334 7.46 -15.47 14.33
CA SER A 334 8.55 -14.55 14.68
C SER A 334 8.44 -14.14 16.14
N VAL A 335 9.47 -14.49 16.93
CA VAL A 335 9.49 -14.24 18.37
C VAL A 335 10.77 -13.53 18.77
N LYS A 336 10.66 -12.54 19.66
CA LYS A 336 11.76 -11.81 20.28
C LYS A 336 11.73 -11.99 21.80
N PHE A 337 12.83 -12.43 22.38
CA PHE A 337 13.04 -12.40 23.82
C PHE A 337 13.87 -11.16 24.17
N ASP A 338 13.29 -10.20 24.89
CA ASP A 338 13.93 -8.93 25.23
C ASP A 338 14.66 -8.97 26.56
N GLN A 339 15.92 -9.37 26.54
CA GLN A 339 16.80 -9.42 27.69
C GLN A 339 17.55 -8.11 28.02
N ARG A 340 17.28 -7.02 27.27
CA ARG A 340 17.97 -5.75 27.54
C ARG A 340 17.83 -5.33 28.99
N ASP A 341 18.93 -5.06 29.66
CA ASP A 341 19.01 -4.59 31.04
C ASP A 341 18.86 -3.07 31.19
N THR A 342 19.08 -2.36 30.07
CA THR A 342 19.01 -0.90 29.99
C THR A 342 17.62 -0.30 30.18
N HIS A 343 16.58 -1.14 30.14
CA HIS A 343 15.18 -0.70 30.20
C HIS A 343 14.34 -1.56 31.13
N LYS A 344 13.54 -0.91 31.99
CA LYS A 344 12.60 -1.59 32.90
C LYS A 344 11.44 -2.23 32.11
N PRO A 345 10.77 -3.26 32.64
CA PRO A 345 9.66 -3.94 31.97
C PRO A 345 8.55 -3.00 31.48
N GLY A 346 8.15 -2.01 32.28
CA GLY A 346 7.13 -1.04 31.88
C GLY A 346 7.51 -0.20 30.64
N PHE A 347 8.80 0.12 30.47
CA PHE A 347 9.26 0.77 29.25
C PHE A 347 9.15 -0.15 28.04
N LYS A 348 9.58 -1.41 28.19
CA LYS A 348 9.48 -2.43 27.13
C LYS A 348 8.03 -2.70 26.73
N PHE A 349 7.11 -2.76 27.68
CA PHE A 349 5.67 -2.91 27.41
C PHE A 349 5.16 -1.77 26.54
N ASN A 350 5.47 -0.53 26.91
CA ASN A 350 5.07 0.65 26.15
C ASN A 350 5.70 0.70 24.74
N GLU A 351 6.98 0.31 24.62
CA GLU A 351 7.68 0.26 23.34
C GLU A 351 7.00 -0.73 22.37
N TYR A 352 6.74 -1.96 22.82
CA TYR A 352 6.14 -2.99 21.98
C TYR A 352 4.66 -2.75 21.69
N GLU A 353 3.95 -2.10 22.60
CA GLU A 353 2.58 -1.64 22.35
C GLU A 353 2.57 -0.53 21.30
N LEU A 354 3.48 0.45 21.39
CA LEU A 354 3.65 1.50 20.39
C LEU A 354 4.00 0.93 19.01
N LYS A 355 4.86 -0.10 18.96
CA LYS A 355 5.27 -0.80 17.73
C LYS A 355 4.22 -1.79 17.21
N GLY A 356 3.13 -1.99 17.93
CA GLY A 356 2.01 -2.82 17.46
C GLY A 356 2.30 -4.32 17.43
N VAL A 357 3.22 -4.82 18.27
CA VAL A 357 3.49 -6.26 18.36
C VAL A 357 2.23 -7.00 18.79
N PRO A 358 1.72 -7.97 18.00
CA PRO A 358 0.40 -8.58 18.24
C PRO A 358 0.23 -9.23 19.61
N VAL A 359 1.26 -9.95 20.07
CA VAL A 359 1.22 -10.67 21.34
C VAL A 359 2.45 -10.35 22.17
N ARG A 360 2.24 -9.97 23.43
CA ARG A 360 3.30 -9.80 24.42
C ARG A 360 3.13 -10.84 25.51
N LEU A 361 4.17 -11.62 25.77
CA LEU A 361 4.31 -12.47 26.95
C LEU A 361 5.10 -11.72 28.01
N ALA A 362 4.68 -11.86 29.27
CA ALA A 362 5.50 -11.46 30.40
C ALA A 362 5.71 -12.67 31.31
N ILE A 363 6.89 -12.74 31.89
CA ILE A 363 7.27 -13.80 32.85
C ILE A 363 8.15 -13.20 33.94
N GLY A 364 7.74 -13.42 35.18
CA GLY A 364 8.47 -13.06 36.39
C GLY A 364 8.56 -14.24 37.37
N GLN A 365 9.01 -13.99 38.59
CA GLN A 365 9.17 -15.05 39.59
C GLN A 365 7.86 -15.80 39.86
N ARG A 366 6.76 -15.07 40.01
CA ARG A 366 5.44 -15.66 40.24
C ARG A 366 5.02 -16.61 39.12
N ASP A 367 5.35 -16.24 37.88
CA ASP A 367 5.00 -17.03 36.69
C ASP A 367 5.87 -18.29 36.62
N LEU A 368 7.17 -18.18 37.01
CA LEU A 368 8.07 -19.33 37.17
C LEU A 368 7.52 -20.33 38.18
N ASP A 369 7.14 -19.83 39.35
CA ASP A 369 6.64 -20.65 40.46
C ASP A 369 5.34 -21.37 40.10
N ASN A 370 4.46 -20.72 39.35
CA ASN A 370 3.18 -21.26 38.92
C ASN A 370 3.23 -21.98 37.55
N ASN A 371 4.37 -22.00 36.88
CA ASN A 371 4.55 -22.58 35.57
C ASN A 371 3.58 -21.98 34.52
N THR A 372 3.49 -20.64 34.46
CA THR A 372 2.58 -19.86 33.61
C THR A 372 3.29 -18.74 32.86
N PHE A 373 2.56 -18.09 31.95
CA PHE A 373 2.91 -16.82 31.29
C PHE A 373 1.73 -15.86 31.32
N GLU A 374 1.97 -14.56 31.56
CA GLU A 374 0.99 -13.52 31.24
C GLU A 374 1.01 -13.29 29.71
N VAL A 375 -0.12 -13.45 29.08
CA VAL A 375 -0.33 -13.20 27.63
C VAL A 375 -1.16 -11.93 27.47
N ALA A 376 -0.67 -10.95 26.73
CA ALA A 376 -1.38 -9.72 26.44
C ALA A 376 -1.58 -9.55 24.93
N ARG A 377 -2.80 -9.22 24.50
CA ARG A 377 -3.17 -8.94 23.11
C ARG A 377 -3.06 -7.45 22.82
N ARG A 378 -2.53 -7.11 21.66
CA ARG A 378 -2.42 -5.70 21.24
C ARG A 378 -3.74 -5.14 20.73
N ASP A 379 -4.54 -5.94 20.04
CA ASP A 379 -5.77 -5.52 19.36
C ASP A 379 -6.94 -5.17 20.30
N THR A 380 -7.00 -5.84 21.46
CA THR A 380 -8.05 -5.63 22.47
C THR A 380 -7.54 -5.07 23.79
N LEU A 381 -6.21 -5.04 23.97
CA LEU A 381 -5.54 -4.67 25.23
C LEU A 381 -5.90 -5.58 26.43
N THR A 382 -6.44 -6.75 26.18
CA THR A 382 -6.77 -7.74 27.21
C THR A 382 -5.56 -8.57 27.60
N LYS A 383 -5.61 -9.15 28.79
CA LYS A 383 -4.58 -10.00 29.36
C LYS A 383 -5.20 -11.25 29.95
N GLU A 384 -4.46 -12.34 29.89
CA GLU A 384 -4.79 -13.62 30.49
C GLU A 384 -3.55 -14.34 30.98
N THR A 385 -3.73 -15.36 31.83
CA THR A 385 -2.64 -16.24 32.30
C THR A 385 -2.79 -17.60 31.63
N VAL A 386 -1.72 -18.08 31.00
CA VAL A 386 -1.72 -19.35 30.27
C VAL A 386 -0.64 -20.28 30.83
N ALA A 387 -0.96 -21.55 30.99
CA ALA A 387 -0.02 -22.56 31.44
C ALA A 387 1.11 -22.79 30.43
N SER A 388 2.31 -23.05 30.88
CA SER A 388 3.51 -23.14 30.05
C SER A 388 3.44 -24.26 29.01
N ASP A 389 2.76 -25.35 29.30
CA ASP A 389 2.56 -26.48 28.40
C ASP A 389 1.51 -26.20 27.29
N GLN A 390 0.65 -25.22 27.50
CA GLN A 390 -0.41 -24.82 26.53
C GLN A 390 -0.04 -23.59 25.72
N VAL A 391 0.95 -22.79 26.12
CA VAL A 391 1.23 -21.46 25.59
C VAL A 391 1.54 -21.46 24.08
N VAL A 392 2.24 -22.46 23.56
CA VAL A 392 2.59 -22.53 22.12
C VAL A 392 1.33 -22.68 21.26
N GLY A 393 0.48 -23.65 21.59
CA GLY A 393 -0.78 -23.86 20.86
C GLY A 393 -1.75 -22.70 21.02
N HIS A 394 -1.79 -22.11 22.23
CA HIS A 394 -2.60 -20.92 22.49
C HIS A 394 -2.16 -19.72 21.63
N ILE A 395 -0.87 -19.42 21.54
CA ILE A 395 -0.35 -18.33 20.70
C ILE A 395 -0.66 -18.55 19.23
N GLU A 396 -0.49 -19.75 18.71
CA GLU A 396 -0.81 -20.07 17.32
C GLU A 396 -2.28 -19.76 16.99
N GLN A 397 -3.20 -20.19 17.84
CA GLN A 397 -4.63 -19.87 17.70
C GLN A 397 -4.91 -18.37 17.88
N LEU A 398 -4.26 -17.76 18.87
CA LEU A 398 -4.46 -16.34 19.20
C LEU A 398 -4.06 -15.42 18.03
N LEU A 399 -2.94 -15.71 17.35
CA LEU A 399 -2.52 -14.94 16.18
C LEU A 399 -3.56 -15.01 15.03
N ALA A 400 -4.17 -16.17 14.81
CA ALA A 400 -5.24 -16.31 13.83
C ALA A 400 -6.50 -15.51 14.25
N VAL A 401 -6.87 -15.58 15.51
CA VAL A 401 -8.00 -14.82 16.08
C VAL A 401 -7.76 -13.31 15.99
N ILE A 402 -6.54 -12.84 16.25
CA ILE A 402 -6.18 -11.41 16.12
C ILE A 402 -6.30 -10.98 14.64
N GLN A 403 -5.80 -11.77 13.70
CA GLN A 403 -5.91 -11.47 12.26
C GLN A 403 -7.37 -11.30 11.83
N ASP A 404 -8.24 -12.24 12.21
CA ASP A 404 -9.66 -12.19 11.90
C ASP A 404 -10.38 -11.03 12.61
N ASN A 405 -10.12 -10.80 13.89
CA ASN A 405 -10.72 -9.71 14.65
C ASN A 405 -10.41 -8.34 14.02
N LEU A 406 -9.17 -8.13 13.55
CA LEU A 406 -8.80 -6.89 12.88
C LEU A 406 -9.57 -6.71 11.57
N TYR A 407 -9.75 -7.78 10.80
CA TYR A 407 -10.53 -7.75 9.57
C TYR A 407 -12.01 -7.47 9.84
N GLN A 408 -12.64 -8.18 10.77
CA GLN A 408 -14.05 -8.00 11.08
C GLN A 408 -14.36 -6.60 11.60
N ARG A 409 -13.50 -6.05 12.48
CA ARG A 409 -13.63 -4.67 12.97
C ARG A 409 -13.54 -3.64 11.85
N ALA A 410 -12.60 -3.81 10.92
CA ALA A 410 -12.44 -2.93 9.77
C ALA A 410 -13.60 -3.06 8.78
N LEU A 411 -14.12 -4.29 8.60
CA LEU A 411 -15.29 -4.57 7.76
C LEU A 411 -16.55 -3.88 8.28
N GLU A 412 -16.84 -4.04 9.57
CA GLU A 412 -17.96 -3.37 10.23
C GLU A 412 -17.85 -1.84 10.12
N PHE A 413 -16.63 -1.30 10.33
CA PHE A 413 -16.40 0.13 10.16
C PHE A 413 -16.67 0.58 8.73
N ARG A 414 -16.13 -0.10 7.71
CA ARG A 414 -16.39 0.22 6.31
C ARG A 414 -17.88 0.17 5.98
N ASP A 415 -18.56 -0.90 6.34
CA ASP A 415 -19.96 -1.15 5.96
C ASP A 415 -20.91 -0.13 6.63
N THR A 416 -20.64 0.22 7.88
CA THR A 416 -21.39 1.29 8.58
C THR A 416 -21.10 2.69 8.03
N HIS A 417 -20.02 2.87 7.26
CA HIS A 417 -19.66 4.13 6.62
C HIS A 417 -19.95 4.15 5.11
N ILE A 418 -20.80 3.26 4.61
CA ILE A 418 -21.42 3.35 3.29
C ILE A 418 -22.84 3.84 3.46
N THR A 419 -23.13 5.06 3.01
CA THR A 419 -24.45 5.70 3.20
C THR A 419 -25.10 5.95 1.85
N PRO A 420 -26.22 5.28 1.52
CA PRO A 420 -27.01 5.59 0.34
C PRO A 420 -27.75 6.90 0.51
N VAL A 421 -27.80 7.73 -0.54
CA VAL A 421 -28.54 8.99 -0.58
C VAL A 421 -29.19 9.18 -1.95
N ASP A 422 -30.31 9.91 -1.99
CA ASP A 422 -31.08 10.14 -3.22
C ASP A 422 -31.15 11.63 -3.60
N THR A 423 -30.71 12.52 -2.72
CA THR A 423 -30.72 13.98 -2.94
C THR A 423 -29.33 14.60 -2.74
N TYR A 424 -29.10 15.73 -3.42
CA TYR A 424 -27.84 16.45 -3.28
C TYR A 424 -27.66 17.08 -1.89
N GLU A 425 -28.74 17.43 -1.20
CA GLU A 425 -28.68 17.97 0.17
C GLU A 425 -28.27 16.87 1.17
N GLU A 426 -28.86 15.67 1.10
CA GLU A 426 -28.44 14.52 1.89
C GLU A 426 -26.96 14.18 1.62
N PHE A 427 -26.54 14.20 0.35
CA PHE A 427 -25.16 13.96 -0.05
C PHE A 427 -24.18 14.91 0.67
N LYS A 428 -24.46 16.21 0.65
CA LYS A 428 -23.64 17.22 1.34
C LYS A 428 -23.63 17.01 2.86
N THR A 429 -24.78 16.71 3.44
CA THR A 429 -24.92 16.47 4.88
C THR A 429 -24.07 15.29 5.32
N VAL A 430 -24.18 14.14 4.64
CA VAL A 430 -23.38 12.94 4.96
C VAL A 430 -21.89 13.21 4.83
N LEU A 431 -21.45 13.88 3.75
CA LEU A 431 -20.03 14.20 3.55
C LEU A 431 -19.44 15.13 4.63
N ASN A 432 -20.24 15.99 5.23
CA ASN A 432 -19.77 16.96 6.21
C ASN A 432 -19.87 16.45 7.65
N GLU A 433 -20.87 15.65 7.97
CA GLU A 433 -21.13 15.20 9.33
C GLU A 433 -20.55 13.82 9.63
N LYS A 434 -20.71 12.88 8.71
CA LYS A 434 -20.31 11.48 8.91
C LYS A 434 -19.05 11.10 8.14
N GLY A 435 -18.87 11.63 6.93
CA GLY A 435 -17.86 11.16 5.98
C GLY A 435 -18.19 9.75 5.45
N GLY A 436 -17.16 9.03 5.04
CA GLY A 436 -17.31 7.68 4.49
C GLY A 436 -17.62 7.67 2.99
N PHE A 437 -18.05 6.53 2.49
CA PHE A 437 -18.55 6.39 1.14
C PHE A 437 -20.02 6.82 1.06
N VAL A 438 -20.33 7.71 0.14
CA VAL A 438 -21.69 8.09 -0.19
C VAL A 438 -22.08 7.40 -1.48
N SER A 439 -23.07 6.51 -1.39
CA SER A 439 -23.61 5.75 -2.52
C SER A 439 -24.76 6.55 -3.15
N ALA A 440 -24.55 7.03 -4.36
CA ALA A 440 -25.48 7.91 -5.03
C ALA A 440 -25.54 7.68 -6.54
N HIS A 441 -26.68 8.03 -7.14
CA HIS A 441 -26.85 8.01 -8.59
C HIS A 441 -26.12 9.16 -9.28
N TRP A 442 -25.49 8.86 -10.40
CA TRP A 442 -24.75 9.80 -11.26
C TRP A 442 -25.15 9.59 -12.72
N ASP A 443 -25.20 10.66 -13.50
CA ASP A 443 -25.68 10.64 -14.90
C ASP A 443 -24.63 10.19 -15.93
N GLY A 444 -23.46 9.73 -15.47
CA GLY A 444 -22.40 9.22 -16.34
C GLY A 444 -21.55 10.30 -17.02
N THR A 445 -21.76 11.59 -16.74
CA THR A 445 -21.05 12.69 -17.42
C THR A 445 -19.88 13.25 -16.61
N ILE A 446 -18.78 13.56 -17.31
CA ILE A 446 -17.58 14.18 -16.72
C ILE A 446 -17.91 15.55 -16.12
N GLU A 447 -18.79 16.32 -16.78
CA GLU A 447 -19.20 17.64 -16.33
C GLU A 447 -19.90 17.60 -14.95
N THR A 448 -20.78 16.62 -14.73
CA THR A 448 -21.47 16.43 -13.46
C THR A 448 -20.49 16.02 -12.36
N GLU A 449 -19.58 15.08 -12.67
CA GLU A 449 -18.52 14.64 -11.76
C GLU A 449 -17.64 15.82 -11.34
N ALA A 450 -17.17 16.63 -12.28
CA ALA A 450 -16.34 17.80 -12.00
C ALA A 450 -17.07 18.83 -11.10
N LYS A 451 -18.35 19.12 -11.38
CA LYS A 451 -19.16 20.05 -10.56
C LYS A 451 -19.30 19.56 -9.10
N ILE A 452 -19.56 18.26 -8.90
CA ILE A 452 -19.66 17.69 -7.56
C ILE A 452 -18.32 17.78 -6.84
N LYS A 453 -17.22 17.42 -7.51
CA LYS A 453 -15.84 17.46 -6.97
C LYS A 453 -15.42 18.87 -6.58
N ASP A 454 -15.71 19.87 -7.41
CA ASP A 454 -15.37 21.27 -7.13
C ASP A 454 -16.14 21.82 -5.93
N ALA A 455 -17.42 21.51 -5.86
CA ALA A 455 -18.31 22.01 -4.80
C ALA A 455 -18.07 21.33 -3.44
N THR A 456 -17.67 20.05 -3.42
CA THR A 456 -17.67 19.25 -2.18
C THR A 456 -16.32 18.65 -1.81
N LYS A 457 -15.37 18.69 -2.72
CA LYS A 457 -14.06 18.01 -2.63
C LYS A 457 -14.16 16.46 -2.54
N ALA A 458 -15.36 15.92 -2.78
CA ALA A 458 -15.56 14.49 -2.94
C ALA A 458 -15.48 14.11 -4.41
N SER A 459 -14.77 13.03 -4.74
CA SER A 459 -14.71 12.46 -6.08
C SER A 459 -15.44 11.12 -6.14
N ILE A 460 -15.81 10.68 -7.33
CA ILE A 460 -16.24 9.29 -7.55
C ILE A 460 -15.03 8.39 -7.33
N ARG A 461 -15.08 7.55 -6.29
CA ARG A 461 -13.97 6.64 -5.98
C ARG A 461 -13.96 5.44 -6.90
N CYS A 462 -15.12 4.87 -7.13
CA CYS A 462 -15.32 3.80 -8.09
C CYS A 462 -16.80 3.59 -8.44
N ILE A 463 -17.01 2.91 -9.55
CA ILE A 463 -18.24 2.21 -9.91
C ILE A 463 -18.04 0.78 -9.41
N PRO A 464 -18.70 0.34 -8.30
CA PRO A 464 -18.47 -1.01 -7.77
C PRO A 464 -18.79 -2.08 -8.80
N ILE A 465 -17.97 -3.13 -8.87
CA ILE A 465 -18.17 -4.22 -9.85
C ILE A 465 -19.45 -5.00 -9.57
N ASP A 466 -19.75 -5.23 -8.28
CA ASP A 466 -20.89 -6.04 -7.85
C ASP A 466 -22.18 -5.20 -7.66
N VAL A 467 -22.20 -3.93 -8.10
CA VAL A 467 -23.38 -3.08 -7.95
C VAL A 467 -24.50 -3.59 -8.84
N LYS A 468 -25.67 -3.82 -8.22
CA LYS A 468 -26.88 -4.16 -8.96
C LYS A 468 -27.39 -2.97 -9.75
N GLU A 469 -27.98 -3.25 -10.91
CA GLU A 469 -28.71 -2.21 -11.63
C GLU A 469 -29.93 -1.74 -10.81
N GLU A 470 -30.03 -0.45 -10.63
CA GLU A 470 -31.08 0.22 -9.89
C GLU A 470 -31.49 1.48 -10.65
N GLN A 471 -32.74 1.58 -11.02
CA GLN A 471 -33.26 2.78 -11.67
C GLN A 471 -33.37 3.92 -10.67
N GLY A 472 -32.72 5.03 -10.98
CA GLY A 472 -32.71 6.22 -10.13
C GLY A 472 -32.46 7.49 -10.92
N ARG A 473 -32.18 8.57 -10.20
CA ARG A 473 -31.89 9.87 -10.78
C ARG A 473 -30.58 10.43 -10.23
N CYS A 474 -29.76 10.99 -11.09
CA CYS A 474 -28.56 11.70 -10.69
C CYS A 474 -28.89 12.75 -9.63
N ILE A 475 -28.16 12.69 -8.50
CA ILE A 475 -28.40 13.58 -7.35
C ILE A 475 -28.23 15.07 -7.66
N LEU A 476 -27.45 15.45 -8.69
CA LEU A 476 -27.22 16.84 -9.07
C LEU A 476 -28.12 17.27 -10.21
N THR A 477 -28.26 16.46 -11.27
CA THR A 477 -28.93 16.88 -12.52
C THR A 477 -30.37 16.38 -12.64
N GLY A 478 -30.77 15.39 -11.84
CA GLY A 478 -32.08 14.73 -11.93
C GLY A 478 -32.26 13.84 -13.17
N LYS A 479 -31.23 13.69 -14.02
CA LYS A 479 -31.26 12.82 -15.18
C LYS A 479 -31.34 11.34 -14.78
N PRO A 480 -31.89 10.45 -15.62
CA PRO A 480 -31.93 9.03 -15.34
C PRO A 480 -30.53 8.44 -15.11
N SER A 481 -30.43 7.49 -14.22
CA SER A 481 -29.24 6.70 -13.93
C SER A 481 -29.63 5.28 -13.57
N SER A 482 -28.86 4.29 -14.01
CA SER A 482 -29.13 2.86 -13.79
C SER A 482 -28.21 2.24 -12.71
N LYS A 483 -27.27 3.00 -12.17
CA LYS A 483 -26.30 2.49 -11.18
C LYS A 483 -25.94 3.57 -10.17
N ARG A 484 -25.72 3.14 -8.93
CA ARG A 484 -25.08 3.97 -7.92
C ARG A 484 -23.56 3.87 -8.04
N VAL A 485 -22.89 4.97 -7.77
CA VAL A 485 -21.43 5.04 -7.64
C VAL A 485 -21.05 5.47 -6.22
N LEU A 486 -19.79 5.26 -5.85
CA LEU A 486 -19.30 5.63 -4.52
C LEU A 486 -18.49 6.92 -4.59
N PHE A 487 -18.98 7.92 -3.89
CA PHE A 487 -18.28 9.18 -3.66
C PHE A 487 -17.61 9.18 -2.28
N ALA A 488 -16.44 9.82 -2.17
CA ALA A 488 -15.83 10.13 -0.89
C ALA A 488 -14.80 11.26 -1.02
N LYS A 489 -14.51 11.93 0.10
CA LYS A 489 -13.25 12.66 0.24
C LYS A 489 -12.13 11.64 0.37
N ALA A 490 -10.95 11.92 -0.19
CA ALA A 490 -9.87 10.93 -0.27
C ALA A 490 -8.49 11.51 0.07
N TYR A 491 -7.56 10.62 0.33
CA TYR A 491 -6.14 10.91 0.51
C TYR A 491 -5.41 11.08 -0.82
#